data_4f8f5cb96da47facd34fba319ba5e774
#
_entry.id   4f8f5cb96da47facd34fba319ba5e774
#
_cell.length_a   1.000
_cell.length_b   1.000
_cell.length_c   1.000
_cell.angle_alpha   90.00
_cell.angle_beta   90.00
_cell.angle_gamma   90.00
#
_symmetry.space_group_name_H-M   'P 1'
#
loop_
_entity.id
_entity.type
_entity.pdbx_description
1 polymer ?
#
loop_
_entity_poly.entity_id
_entity_poly.type
_entity_poly.pdbx_seq_one_letter_code
_entity_poly.pdbx_strand_id
1 'polypeptide(L)'
;MAQKHKRAATTLGPAALLALAAVGICGGAQAAPAGTTRVIVAFKPGTAANVKAAVGAARGAVKHEIFGMNAMAIEVPAVALRGLQNNPNVDYVEEDVVRKAFALTTPSTGTPYVAGQLVPYGIKLVQADQVSDGTTANRKVCIIDSGYDNAHEDLTGNAVTGEYDAGTGWWYTDENHHGTHVAGTIAAINNSGTGVVGVNPNKTLKLHIVKVFGKDGWAYSSTLASAANKCGAAGANVISMSLGGDRRSETEQRAFDALYAKGVLNVAAAGNDGNRAVSYPANYQSVISVGAVDQNKQWASFSQYNNKVELAGPGVSVLSTVPMGAGIEGGVSVGGTAYEAGAMEGSPIKSATAPLADFGLGDKVNTAVSGKVCLIQRGSIDFATKVTNCQSSGGVGAVVYNNTAGAFGGTLGDTVTGIPSVTASDTDGAALKARLGQSATVSVKATNYAYFDGTSMATPHVSAVAALVWSYFPTCSAAQLRTSLDNSALDLGPAGRDVQYGYGLVQAKAAYDRIKSLGCGK
;
A
#
# COMPACT_ATOMS: atom_id res chain seq x y z
N MET A 1 44.62 -74.86 3.12
CA MET A 1 44.03 -75.02 1.77
C MET A 1 43.42 -73.74 1.36
N ALA A 2 43.97 -73.14 0.34
CA ALA A 2 43.55 -71.77 -0.16
C ALA A 2 42.53 -71.94 -1.25
N GLN A 3 41.50 -71.06 -1.26
CA GLN A 3 40.82 -70.83 -2.50
C GLN A 3 40.51 -69.33 -2.61
N LYS A 4 41.08 -68.71 -3.64
CA LYS A 4 40.87 -67.36 -4.14
C LYS A 4 39.53 -67.30 -4.87
N HIS A 5 38.70 -66.32 -4.59
CA HIS A 5 37.68 -65.90 -5.54
C HIS A 5 37.88 -64.45 -5.95
N LYS A 6 37.92 -64.29 -7.27
CA LYS A 6 38.16 -63.09 -8.05
C LYS A 6 37.01 -62.05 -7.87
N ARG A 7 37.37 -60.79 -7.74
CA ARG A 7 36.44 -59.62 -7.88
C ARG A 7 36.16 -59.42 -9.35
N ALA A 8 34.88 -59.36 -9.69
CA ALA A 8 34.40 -58.79 -10.95
C ALA A 8 34.01 -57.31 -10.71
N ALA A 9 34.63 -56.42 -11.48
CA ALA A 9 34.29 -55.01 -11.50
C ALA A 9 33.11 -54.80 -12.48
N THR A 10 32.02 -54.30 -11.98
CA THR A 10 30.90 -53.82 -12.80
C THR A 10 30.96 -52.30 -12.82
N THR A 11 31.20 -51.76 -13.99
CA THR A 11 31.15 -50.33 -14.32
C THR A 11 29.69 -49.87 -14.33
N LEU A 12 29.38 -48.95 -13.44
CA LEU A 12 28.10 -48.19 -13.46
C LEU A 12 28.28 -47.01 -14.40
N GLY A 13 27.43 -46.94 -15.43
CA GLY A 13 27.30 -45.81 -16.32
C GLY A 13 26.54 -44.63 -15.68
N PRO A 14 26.66 -43.42 -16.22
CA PRO A 14 26.11 -42.24 -15.58
C PRO A 14 24.57 -42.19 -15.71
N ALA A 15 23.90 -42.15 -14.55
CA ALA A 15 22.46 -41.85 -14.48
C ALA A 15 22.22 -40.38 -14.86
N ALA A 16 21.45 -40.18 -15.92
CA ALA A 16 20.96 -38.87 -16.33
C ALA A 16 19.99 -38.36 -15.27
N LEU A 17 20.34 -37.30 -14.56
CA LEU A 17 19.39 -36.48 -13.76
C LEU A 17 18.49 -35.73 -14.73
N LEU A 18 17.22 -36.15 -14.83
CA LEU A 18 16.15 -35.30 -15.37
C LEU A 18 15.82 -34.24 -14.31
N ALA A 19 16.29 -33.03 -14.52
CA ALA A 19 15.80 -31.87 -13.81
C ALA A 19 14.38 -31.54 -14.35
N LEU A 20 13.35 -31.83 -13.58
CA LEU A 20 12.01 -31.25 -13.80
C LEU A 20 12.11 -29.76 -13.49
N ALA A 21 12.18 -28.94 -14.54
CA ALA A 21 11.94 -27.52 -14.42
C ALA A 21 10.44 -27.33 -14.14
N ALA A 22 10.10 -27.03 -12.90
CA ALA A 22 8.78 -26.49 -12.56
C ALA A 22 8.69 -25.10 -13.20
N VAL A 23 7.96 -25.01 -14.32
CA VAL A 23 7.59 -23.72 -14.90
C VAL A 23 6.50 -23.13 -14.00
N GLY A 24 6.92 -22.33 -13.03
CA GLY A 24 6.04 -21.43 -12.30
C GLY A 24 5.55 -20.36 -13.28
N ILE A 25 4.27 -20.40 -13.62
CA ILE A 25 3.62 -19.32 -14.36
C ILE A 25 3.43 -18.17 -13.37
N CYS A 26 4.48 -17.34 -13.20
CA CYS A 26 4.37 -16.03 -12.58
C CYS A 26 3.72 -15.10 -13.60
N GLY A 27 2.44 -14.81 -13.45
CA GLY A 27 1.72 -13.77 -14.19
C GLY A 27 2.10 -12.37 -13.71
N GLY A 28 3.39 -12.04 -13.68
CA GLY A 28 3.88 -10.67 -13.51
C GLY A 28 3.91 -9.96 -14.86
N ALA A 29 3.62 -8.67 -14.91
CA ALA A 29 3.80 -7.89 -16.12
C ALA A 29 5.27 -8.00 -16.57
N GLN A 30 5.50 -8.76 -17.62
CA GLN A 30 6.83 -9.07 -18.13
C GLN A 30 7.45 -7.82 -18.73
N ALA A 31 8.69 -7.51 -18.36
CA ALA A 31 9.51 -6.55 -19.09
C ALA A 31 9.57 -6.95 -20.58
N ALA A 32 9.51 -5.96 -21.48
CA ALA A 32 9.56 -6.22 -22.92
C ALA A 32 10.80 -7.04 -23.30
N PRO A 33 10.70 -8.02 -24.21
CA PRO A 33 11.86 -8.78 -24.68
C PRO A 33 12.97 -7.86 -25.19
N ALA A 34 14.23 -8.26 -25.07
CA ALA A 34 15.36 -7.46 -25.50
C ALA A 34 15.17 -6.98 -26.96
N GLY A 35 15.19 -5.66 -27.19
CA GLY A 35 14.97 -5.04 -28.50
C GLY A 35 13.51 -4.66 -28.81
N THR A 36 12.56 -4.95 -27.92
CA THR A 36 11.18 -4.43 -28.02
C THR A 36 10.96 -3.28 -27.03
N THR A 37 9.95 -2.47 -27.31
CA THR A 37 9.51 -1.39 -26.42
C THR A 37 8.01 -1.47 -26.21
N ARG A 38 7.54 -1.10 -25.02
CA ARG A 38 6.12 -1.04 -24.69
C ARG A 38 5.64 0.41 -24.79
N VAL A 39 4.59 0.61 -25.58
CA VAL A 39 4.04 1.94 -25.85
C VAL A 39 2.51 1.91 -25.86
N ILE A 40 1.90 3.07 -25.63
CA ILE A 40 0.49 3.32 -25.92
C ILE A 40 0.39 3.94 -27.31
N VAL A 41 -0.50 3.39 -28.15
CA VAL A 41 -0.87 3.96 -29.45
C VAL A 41 -2.30 4.46 -29.37
N ALA A 42 -2.49 5.76 -29.45
CA ALA A 42 -3.80 6.38 -29.60
C ALA A 42 -4.11 6.57 -31.09
N PHE A 43 -5.36 6.40 -31.48
CA PHE A 43 -5.76 6.37 -32.87
C PHE A 43 -7.11 7.05 -33.11
N LYS A 44 -7.36 7.44 -34.35
CA LYS A 44 -8.60 8.10 -34.79
C LYS A 44 -9.80 7.18 -34.61
N PRO A 45 -10.97 7.71 -34.22
CA PRO A 45 -12.20 6.93 -34.10
C PRO A 45 -12.49 6.10 -35.35
N GLY A 46 -12.85 4.82 -35.16
CA GLY A 46 -13.17 3.90 -36.24
C GLY A 46 -11.97 3.24 -36.95
N THR A 47 -10.72 3.57 -36.59
CA THR A 47 -9.52 3.05 -37.24
C THR A 47 -8.79 1.95 -36.49
N ALA A 48 -9.36 1.43 -35.41
CA ALA A 48 -8.72 0.42 -34.55
C ALA A 48 -8.22 -0.81 -35.33
N ALA A 49 -9.02 -1.33 -36.26
CA ALA A 49 -8.64 -2.50 -37.09
C ALA A 49 -7.39 -2.19 -37.95
N ASN A 50 -7.32 -0.99 -38.54
CA ASN A 50 -6.18 -0.58 -39.38
C ASN A 50 -4.90 -0.45 -38.55
N VAL A 51 -5.01 0.11 -37.32
CA VAL A 51 -3.87 0.25 -36.41
C VAL A 51 -3.42 -1.13 -35.90
N LYS A 52 -4.33 -2.04 -35.55
CA LYS A 52 -3.98 -3.42 -35.19
C LYS A 52 -3.24 -4.13 -36.35
N ALA A 53 -3.70 -3.99 -37.57
CA ALA A 53 -3.02 -4.55 -38.73
C ALA A 53 -1.60 -3.96 -38.91
N ALA A 54 -1.44 -2.64 -38.71
CA ALA A 54 -0.13 -1.99 -38.75
C ALA A 54 0.81 -2.49 -37.64
N VAL A 55 0.29 -2.70 -36.41
CA VAL A 55 1.06 -3.29 -35.31
C VAL A 55 1.50 -4.71 -35.65
N GLY A 56 0.63 -5.55 -36.22
CA GLY A 56 0.97 -6.89 -36.67
C GLY A 56 2.01 -6.91 -37.77
N ALA A 57 1.88 -6.02 -38.76
CA ALA A 57 2.88 -5.85 -39.86
C ALA A 57 4.25 -5.41 -39.30
N ALA A 58 4.27 -4.65 -38.22
CA ALA A 58 5.47 -4.23 -37.50
C ALA A 58 6.04 -5.33 -36.57
N ARG A 59 5.50 -6.55 -36.59
CA ARG A 59 5.83 -7.67 -35.69
C ARG A 59 5.60 -7.31 -34.22
N GLY A 60 4.64 -6.43 -33.94
CA GLY A 60 4.22 -6.06 -32.62
C GLY A 60 3.07 -6.92 -32.11
N ALA A 61 2.81 -6.84 -30.82
CA ALA A 61 1.71 -7.49 -30.14
C ALA A 61 0.86 -6.46 -29.39
N VAL A 62 -0.46 -6.53 -29.54
CA VAL A 62 -1.40 -5.77 -28.70
C VAL A 62 -1.47 -6.46 -27.34
N LYS A 63 -1.19 -5.72 -26.27
CA LYS A 63 -1.25 -6.21 -24.88
C LYS A 63 -2.66 -6.06 -24.32
N HIS A 64 -3.26 -4.90 -24.47
CA HIS A 64 -4.69 -4.68 -24.19
C HIS A 64 -5.19 -3.39 -24.87
N GLU A 65 -6.48 -3.33 -25.10
CA GLU A 65 -7.17 -2.11 -25.50
C GLU A 65 -7.56 -1.32 -24.24
N ILE A 66 -7.33 0.01 -24.26
CA ILE A 66 -7.64 0.84 -23.13
C ILE A 66 -9.15 1.11 -23.10
N PHE A 67 -9.82 0.57 -22.09
CA PHE A 67 -11.27 0.69 -21.97
C PHE A 67 -11.74 2.14 -22.02
N GLY A 68 -12.74 2.40 -22.86
CA GLY A 68 -13.33 3.72 -23.02
C GLY A 68 -12.50 4.75 -23.82
N MET A 69 -11.39 4.33 -24.46
CA MET A 69 -10.51 5.18 -25.25
C MET A 69 -10.24 4.58 -26.64
N ASN A 70 -9.92 5.43 -27.62
CA ASN A 70 -9.36 4.99 -28.90
C ASN A 70 -7.84 4.85 -28.76
N ALA A 71 -7.41 3.92 -27.91
CA ALA A 71 -6.00 3.67 -27.63
C ALA A 71 -5.76 2.20 -27.22
N MET A 72 -4.54 1.72 -27.45
CA MET A 72 -4.11 0.39 -27.05
C MET A 72 -2.67 0.38 -26.58
N ALA A 73 -2.36 -0.44 -25.57
CA ALA A 73 -1.00 -0.75 -25.18
C ALA A 73 -0.46 -1.88 -26.07
N ILE A 74 0.73 -1.67 -26.61
CA ILE A 74 1.40 -2.59 -27.54
C ILE A 74 2.85 -2.82 -27.16
N GLU A 75 3.40 -3.94 -27.56
CA GLU A 75 4.84 -4.19 -27.61
C GLU A 75 5.29 -4.30 -29.07
N VAL A 76 6.31 -3.54 -29.46
CA VAL A 76 6.86 -3.55 -30.82
C VAL A 76 8.38 -3.45 -30.78
N PRO A 77 9.10 -3.95 -31.82
CA PRO A 77 10.50 -3.63 -32.01
C PRO A 77 10.71 -2.10 -32.06
N ALA A 78 11.70 -1.58 -31.36
CA ALA A 78 11.94 -0.13 -31.25
C ALA A 78 12.10 0.55 -32.64
N VAL A 79 12.65 -0.17 -33.61
CA VAL A 79 12.80 0.30 -34.99
C VAL A 79 11.45 0.54 -35.72
N ALA A 80 10.38 -0.08 -35.26
CA ALA A 80 9.04 0.05 -35.85
C ALA A 80 8.27 1.29 -35.36
N LEU A 81 8.70 1.93 -34.28
CA LEU A 81 8.00 3.09 -33.67
C LEU A 81 7.77 4.22 -34.67
N ARG A 82 8.79 4.56 -35.47
CA ARG A 82 8.67 5.64 -36.47
C ARG A 82 7.60 5.36 -37.53
N GLY A 83 7.42 4.09 -37.90
CA GLY A 83 6.37 3.69 -38.84
C GLY A 83 4.97 3.86 -38.25
N LEU A 84 4.81 3.54 -36.98
CA LEU A 84 3.54 3.74 -36.24
C LEU A 84 3.26 5.23 -36.01
N GLN A 85 4.26 6.03 -35.64
CA GLN A 85 4.12 7.48 -35.46
C GLN A 85 3.71 8.21 -36.75
N ASN A 86 4.14 7.71 -37.89
CA ASN A 86 3.79 8.28 -39.22
C ASN A 86 2.52 7.68 -39.83
N ASN A 87 1.82 6.75 -39.13
CA ASN A 87 0.61 6.15 -39.65
C ASN A 87 -0.55 7.17 -39.60
N PRO A 88 -1.25 7.45 -40.72
CA PRO A 88 -2.31 8.47 -40.77
C PRO A 88 -3.53 8.16 -39.84
N ASN A 89 -3.66 6.92 -39.39
CA ASN A 89 -4.71 6.49 -38.45
C ASN A 89 -4.30 6.66 -36.97
N VAL A 90 -3.02 6.95 -36.71
CA VAL A 90 -2.48 7.15 -35.34
C VAL A 90 -2.52 8.63 -34.99
N ASP A 91 -2.98 8.97 -33.80
CA ASP A 91 -2.96 10.32 -33.26
C ASP A 91 -1.62 10.61 -32.57
N TYR A 92 -1.20 9.72 -31.69
CA TYR A 92 0.11 9.78 -31.03
C TYR A 92 0.57 8.39 -30.57
N VAL A 93 1.87 8.31 -30.28
CA VAL A 93 2.51 7.15 -29.63
C VAL A 93 3.29 7.68 -28.44
N GLU A 94 3.05 7.12 -27.26
CA GLU A 94 3.78 7.45 -26.03
C GLU A 94 4.27 6.19 -25.33
N GLU A 95 5.20 6.34 -24.40
CA GLU A 95 5.67 5.24 -23.55
C GLU A 95 4.57 4.82 -22.55
N ASP A 96 4.39 3.52 -22.38
CA ASP A 96 3.50 2.97 -21.35
C ASP A 96 4.27 2.88 -20.01
N VAL A 97 4.19 3.96 -19.23
CA VAL A 97 5.01 4.18 -18.04
C VAL A 97 4.48 3.42 -16.82
N VAL A 98 5.38 3.09 -15.89
CA VAL A 98 5.07 2.31 -14.69
C VAL A 98 4.43 3.16 -13.59
N ARG A 99 3.50 2.56 -12.86
CA ARG A 99 2.88 3.05 -11.62
C ARG A 99 3.11 2.04 -10.50
N LYS A 100 3.33 2.52 -9.28
CA LYS A 100 3.56 1.70 -8.08
C LYS A 100 2.65 2.14 -6.94
N ALA A 101 2.31 1.22 -6.06
CA ALA A 101 1.71 1.52 -4.78
C ALA A 101 2.73 2.27 -3.89
N PHE A 102 2.25 3.25 -3.10
CA PHE A 102 3.09 4.06 -2.22
C PHE A 102 2.82 3.74 -0.74
N ALA A 103 3.07 2.52 -0.30
CA ALA A 103 3.09 2.20 1.11
C ALA A 103 4.49 1.81 1.55
N LEU A 104 4.83 2.24 2.74
CA LEU A 104 5.96 1.74 3.52
C LEU A 104 5.36 0.87 4.62
N THR A 105 5.81 -0.36 4.74
CA THR A 105 5.47 -1.20 5.88
C THR A 105 6.25 -0.69 7.07
N THR A 106 5.59 -0.07 8.03
CA THR A 106 6.19 0.22 9.33
C THR A 106 5.72 -0.82 10.32
N PRO A 107 6.64 -1.39 11.09
CA PRO A 107 6.25 -2.11 12.29
C PRO A 107 5.46 -1.16 13.20
N SER A 108 4.43 -1.70 13.82
CA SER A 108 3.62 -0.97 14.79
C SER A 108 4.49 -0.23 15.81
N THR A 109 4.35 1.07 15.88
CA THR A 109 4.96 1.91 16.92
C THR A 109 3.93 2.38 17.95
N GLY A 110 2.70 1.87 17.85
CA GLY A 110 1.60 2.24 18.73
C GLY A 110 1.29 1.20 19.78
N THR A 111 0.36 1.53 20.66
CA THR A 111 -0.21 0.59 21.63
C THR A 111 -0.67 -0.67 20.91
N PRO A 112 -0.29 -1.86 21.36
CA PRO A 112 -0.72 -3.11 20.74
C PRO A 112 -2.23 -3.13 20.55
N TYR A 113 -2.68 -3.72 19.44
CA TYR A 113 -4.10 -3.93 19.19
C TYR A 113 -4.75 -4.64 20.38
N VAL A 114 -5.61 -3.94 21.12
CA VAL A 114 -6.28 -4.47 22.32
C VAL A 114 -7.64 -5.03 21.90
N ALA A 115 -8.08 -6.11 22.53
CA ALA A 115 -9.40 -6.67 22.30
C ALA A 115 -10.49 -5.59 22.41
N GLY A 116 -11.23 -5.36 21.33
CA GLY A 116 -12.24 -4.32 21.18
C GLY A 116 -12.02 -3.46 19.94
N GLN A 117 -13.07 -2.80 19.47
CA GLN A 117 -13.00 -1.97 18.27
C GLN A 117 -12.23 -0.68 18.53
N LEU A 118 -11.21 -0.41 17.73
CA LEU A 118 -10.39 0.78 17.80
C LEU A 118 -10.87 1.85 16.81
N VAL A 119 -10.78 3.11 17.22
CA VAL A 119 -10.91 4.26 16.33
C VAL A 119 -9.50 4.74 16.00
N PRO A 120 -8.96 4.45 14.80
CA PRO A 120 -7.66 4.93 14.38
C PRO A 120 -7.58 6.45 14.50
N TYR A 121 -6.42 6.97 14.88
CA TYR A 121 -6.26 8.41 15.15
C TYR A 121 -6.67 9.28 13.96
N GLY A 122 -6.45 8.79 12.74
CA GLY A 122 -6.77 9.49 11.49
C GLY A 122 -8.25 9.84 11.37
N ILE A 123 -9.14 8.97 11.85
CA ILE A 123 -10.60 9.19 11.81
C ILE A 123 -10.99 10.45 12.60
N LYS A 124 -10.42 10.60 13.82
CA LYS A 124 -10.63 11.78 14.65
C LYS A 124 -9.91 13.01 14.10
N LEU A 125 -8.70 12.81 13.57
CA LEU A 125 -7.88 13.89 13.06
C LEU A 125 -8.54 14.61 11.87
N VAL A 126 -9.25 13.86 11.02
CA VAL A 126 -10.05 14.42 9.90
C VAL A 126 -11.49 14.75 10.30
N GLN A 127 -11.86 14.68 11.60
CA GLN A 127 -13.20 14.98 12.13
C GLN A 127 -14.32 14.10 11.53
N ALA A 128 -14.01 12.90 11.07
CA ALA A 128 -15.01 12.03 10.47
C ALA A 128 -16.01 11.50 11.52
N ASP A 129 -15.57 11.31 12.76
CA ASP A 129 -16.39 10.92 13.91
C ASP A 129 -17.44 11.97 14.32
N GLN A 130 -17.37 13.18 13.76
CA GLN A 130 -18.29 14.28 14.03
C GLN A 130 -19.38 14.47 12.94
N VAL A 131 -19.35 13.64 11.89
CA VAL A 131 -20.31 13.68 10.78
C VAL A 131 -20.87 12.27 10.56
N SER A 132 -22.19 12.11 10.65
CA SER A 132 -22.82 10.80 10.41
C SER A 132 -22.65 10.38 8.94
N ASP A 133 -22.32 9.12 8.70
CA ASP A 133 -22.26 8.55 7.35
C ASP A 133 -23.60 7.96 6.85
N GLY A 134 -24.69 8.17 7.59
CA GLY A 134 -26.03 7.64 7.27
C GLY A 134 -26.59 8.05 5.90
N THR A 135 -26.02 9.08 5.27
CA THR A 135 -26.45 9.55 3.94
C THR A 135 -25.59 9.01 2.79
N THR A 136 -24.51 8.31 3.05
CA THR A 136 -23.49 7.93 2.05
C THR A 136 -23.94 6.91 1.01
N ALA A 137 -25.13 6.30 1.16
CA ALA A 137 -25.73 5.40 0.17
C ALA A 137 -25.89 6.01 -1.24
N ASN A 138 -25.89 7.35 -1.34
CA ASN A 138 -25.95 8.07 -2.60
C ASN A 138 -24.58 8.34 -3.24
N ARG A 139 -23.49 7.82 -2.64
CA ARG A 139 -22.12 7.99 -3.14
C ARG A 139 -21.44 6.64 -3.35
N LYS A 140 -20.52 6.63 -4.30
CA LYS A 140 -19.65 5.50 -4.60
C LYS A 140 -18.21 5.96 -4.68
N VAL A 141 -17.34 5.31 -3.91
CA VAL A 141 -15.88 5.43 -4.02
C VAL A 141 -15.35 4.26 -4.83
N CYS A 142 -14.62 4.55 -5.88
CA CYS A 142 -13.86 3.54 -6.61
C CYS A 142 -12.42 3.53 -6.10
N ILE A 143 -11.93 2.36 -5.74
CA ILE A 143 -10.56 2.14 -5.28
C ILE A 143 -9.79 1.46 -6.40
N ILE A 144 -8.77 2.11 -6.93
CA ILE A 144 -7.83 1.53 -7.90
C ILE A 144 -6.58 1.14 -7.14
N ASP A 145 -6.39 -0.17 -6.90
CA ASP A 145 -5.32 -0.67 -6.01
C ASP A 145 -5.01 -2.16 -6.26
N SER A 146 -4.49 -2.87 -5.25
CA SER A 146 -4.10 -4.28 -5.29
C SER A 146 -5.23 -5.27 -5.02
N GLY A 147 -6.43 -4.79 -4.69
CA GLY A 147 -7.59 -5.63 -4.41
C GLY A 147 -8.26 -5.31 -3.08
N TYR A 148 -9.04 -6.28 -2.57
CA TYR A 148 -9.89 -6.13 -1.40
C TYR A 148 -10.18 -7.51 -0.80
N ASP A 149 -9.93 -7.71 0.48
CA ASP A 149 -10.33 -8.95 1.14
C ASP A 149 -11.82 -8.91 1.52
N ASN A 150 -12.67 -9.50 0.69
CA ASN A 150 -14.12 -9.52 0.90
C ASN A 150 -14.55 -10.43 2.07
N ALA A 151 -13.67 -11.29 2.56
CA ALA A 151 -13.92 -12.16 3.71
C ALA A 151 -13.50 -11.52 5.04
N HIS A 152 -12.81 -10.38 5.01
CA HIS A 152 -12.30 -9.71 6.20
C HIS A 152 -13.45 -9.31 7.14
N GLU A 153 -13.29 -9.59 8.44
CA GLU A 153 -14.30 -9.37 9.48
C GLU A 153 -14.80 -7.92 9.58
N ASP A 154 -13.92 -6.93 9.33
CA ASP A 154 -14.24 -5.50 9.33
C ASP A 154 -14.62 -4.94 7.95
N LEU A 155 -14.66 -5.76 6.91
CA LEU A 155 -15.02 -5.34 5.56
C LEU A 155 -16.25 -6.06 5.02
N THR A 156 -16.55 -7.24 5.55
CA THR A 156 -17.71 -8.05 5.17
C THR A 156 -19.02 -7.31 5.42
N GLY A 157 -19.86 -7.25 4.39
CA GLY A 157 -21.18 -6.60 4.44
C GLY A 157 -21.19 -5.16 3.94
N ASN A 158 -20.06 -4.61 3.52
CA ASN A 158 -20.03 -3.38 2.71
C ASN A 158 -20.72 -3.62 1.36
N ALA A 159 -21.35 -2.57 0.80
CA ALA A 159 -21.92 -2.58 -0.54
C ALA A 159 -20.79 -2.45 -1.58
N VAL A 160 -20.09 -3.56 -1.87
CA VAL A 160 -18.90 -3.57 -2.72
C VAL A 160 -19.15 -4.34 -4.01
N THR A 161 -18.60 -3.83 -5.11
CA THR A 161 -18.55 -4.45 -6.44
C THR A 161 -17.14 -4.34 -6.99
N GLY A 162 -16.84 -5.04 -8.07
CA GLY A 162 -15.55 -4.94 -8.74
C GLY A 162 -15.51 -5.87 -9.95
N GLU A 163 -14.36 -5.97 -10.61
CA GLU A 163 -14.19 -6.68 -11.85
C GLU A 163 -13.08 -7.73 -11.79
N TYR A 164 -13.18 -8.71 -12.68
CA TYR A 164 -12.06 -9.61 -12.97
C TYR A 164 -11.11 -8.94 -13.96
N ASP A 165 -9.82 -9.05 -13.71
CA ASP A 165 -8.77 -8.67 -14.67
C ASP A 165 -7.87 -9.87 -14.97
N ALA A 166 -7.57 -10.09 -16.25
CA ALA A 166 -6.77 -11.25 -16.68
C ALA A 166 -5.31 -11.21 -16.21
N GLY A 167 -4.77 -10.00 -15.91
CA GLY A 167 -3.40 -9.80 -15.43
C GLY A 167 -3.25 -9.92 -13.92
N THR A 168 -4.29 -9.54 -13.16
CA THR A 168 -4.23 -9.43 -11.70
C THR A 168 -5.24 -10.30 -10.95
N GLY A 169 -6.23 -10.88 -11.65
CA GLY A 169 -7.24 -11.78 -11.09
C GLY A 169 -8.51 -11.08 -10.60
N TRP A 170 -9.13 -11.68 -9.59
CA TRP A 170 -10.39 -11.19 -9.03
C TRP A 170 -10.16 -10.02 -8.06
N TRP A 171 -11.02 -9.01 -8.13
CA TRP A 171 -11.00 -7.82 -7.27
C TRP A 171 -11.08 -8.13 -5.77
N TYR A 172 -11.68 -9.27 -5.39
CA TYR A 172 -11.87 -9.66 -3.99
C TYR A 172 -10.72 -10.50 -3.42
N THR A 173 -9.56 -10.51 -4.07
CA THR A 173 -8.29 -11.04 -3.55
C THR A 173 -7.26 -9.92 -3.49
N ASP A 174 -6.34 -9.99 -2.53
CA ASP A 174 -5.30 -8.97 -2.35
C ASP A 174 -4.00 -9.60 -1.86
N GLU A 175 -3.12 -9.92 -2.78
CA GLU A 175 -1.83 -10.56 -2.50
C GLU A 175 -0.73 -9.55 -2.10
N ASN A 176 -1.02 -8.25 -2.24
CA ASN A 176 -0.11 -7.16 -1.87
C ASN A 176 -0.43 -6.54 -0.51
N HIS A 177 -1.67 -6.73 -0.01
CA HIS A 177 -2.22 -6.21 1.25
C HIS A 177 -2.57 -4.72 1.25
N HIS A 178 -2.09 -3.96 0.26
CA HIS A 178 -2.20 -2.51 0.23
C HIS A 178 -3.65 -2.04 -0.02
N GLY A 179 -4.35 -2.63 -0.99
CA GLY A 179 -5.73 -2.26 -1.33
C GLY A 179 -6.72 -2.54 -0.19
N THR A 180 -6.53 -3.64 0.54
CA THR A 180 -7.33 -3.95 1.73
C THR A 180 -7.11 -2.92 2.83
N HIS A 181 -5.88 -2.43 3.02
CA HIS A 181 -5.57 -1.39 4.01
C HIS A 181 -6.21 -0.05 3.63
N VAL A 182 -6.13 0.35 2.37
CA VAL A 182 -6.80 1.53 1.82
C VAL A 182 -8.32 1.44 2.00
N ALA A 183 -8.91 0.28 1.69
CA ALA A 183 -10.34 0.05 1.83
C ALA A 183 -10.82 0.14 3.29
N GLY A 184 -10.05 -0.39 4.23
CA GLY A 184 -10.37 -0.29 5.67
C GLY A 184 -10.36 1.16 6.16
N THR A 185 -9.41 1.97 5.73
CA THR A 185 -9.39 3.41 6.05
C THR A 185 -10.66 4.12 5.55
N ILE A 186 -11.17 3.73 4.38
CA ILE A 186 -12.40 4.29 3.81
C ILE A 186 -13.64 3.79 4.55
N ALA A 187 -13.75 2.46 4.80
CA ALA A 187 -15.02 1.83 5.12
C ALA A 187 -14.93 0.58 6.02
N ALA A 188 -13.90 0.45 6.88
CA ALA A 188 -13.93 -0.57 7.93
C ALA A 188 -15.17 -0.35 8.80
N ILE A 189 -15.88 -1.45 9.11
CA ILE A 189 -17.25 -1.39 9.61
C ILE A 189 -17.31 -1.22 11.13
N ASN A 190 -18.33 -0.52 11.59
CA ASN A 190 -18.69 -0.46 13.01
C ASN A 190 -19.44 -1.74 13.41
N ASN A 191 -18.73 -2.71 13.98
CA ASN A 191 -19.25 -4.02 14.36
C ASN A 191 -19.17 -4.31 15.87
N SER A 192 -18.90 -3.27 16.69
CA SER A 192 -18.94 -3.30 18.16
C SER A 192 -18.05 -4.36 18.80
N GLY A 193 -16.77 -4.09 18.88
CA GLY A 193 -15.80 -4.88 19.66
C GLY A 193 -14.81 -5.69 18.84
N THR A 194 -14.80 -5.56 17.52
CA THR A 194 -13.82 -6.20 16.65
C THR A 194 -13.14 -5.16 15.76
N GLY A 195 -11.83 -5.19 15.70
CA GLY A 195 -11.02 -4.46 14.74
C GLY A 195 -11.06 -2.94 14.84
N VAL A 196 -11.14 -2.29 13.69
CA VAL A 196 -11.05 -0.84 13.53
C VAL A 196 -12.30 -0.26 12.86
N VAL A 197 -12.44 1.06 12.86
CA VAL A 197 -13.45 1.77 12.07
C VAL A 197 -12.79 2.62 11.01
N GLY A 198 -13.39 2.68 9.81
CA GLY A 198 -13.04 3.61 8.76
C GLY A 198 -13.75 4.96 8.90
N VAL A 199 -13.55 5.81 7.91
CA VAL A 199 -14.23 7.13 7.82
C VAL A 199 -15.74 6.97 7.63
N ASN A 200 -16.20 5.92 6.93
CA ASN A 200 -17.62 5.62 6.63
C ASN A 200 -17.99 4.22 7.12
N PRO A 201 -18.19 4.00 8.46
CA PRO A 201 -18.20 2.66 9.03
C PRO A 201 -19.58 1.95 8.99
N ASN A 202 -20.66 2.58 8.55
CA ASN A 202 -22.01 2.01 8.70
C ASN A 202 -22.52 1.27 7.45
N LYS A 203 -21.64 0.79 6.56
CA LYS A 203 -21.96 -0.04 5.37
C LYS A 203 -22.86 0.63 4.33
N THR A 204 -23.06 1.92 4.44
CA THR A 204 -23.95 2.68 3.53
C THR A 204 -23.22 3.17 2.29
N LEU A 205 -21.93 3.49 2.40
CA LEU A 205 -21.10 3.91 1.28
C LEU A 205 -20.93 2.75 0.28
N LYS A 206 -21.12 3.03 -1.01
CA LYS A 206 -20.85 2.04 -2.06
C LYS A 206 -19.38 2.05 -2.44
N LEU A 207 -18.81 0.88 -2.62
CA LEU A 207 -17.44 0.70 -3.10
C LEU A 207 -17.41 0.02 -4.45
N HIS A 208 -16.43 0.38 -5.27
CA HIS A 208 -16.10 -0.36 -6.49
C HIS A 208 -14.58 -0.55 -6.54
N ILE A 209 -14.14 -1.78 -6.72
CA ILE A 209 -12.72 -2.13 -6.67
C ILE A 209 -12.23 -2.44 -8.08
N VAL A 210 -11.18 -1.78 -8.51
CA VAL A 210 -10.46 -2.12 -9.74
C VAL A 210 -9.04 -2.51 -9.36
N LYS A 211 -8.78 -3.82 -9.39
CA LYS A 211 -7.50 -4.39 -9.05
C LYS A 211 -6.52 -4.22 -10.21
N VAL A 212 -5.52 -3.37 -10.03
CA VAL A 212 -4.48 -3.10 -11.03
C VAL A 212 -3.12 -3.68 -10.65
N PHE A 213 -2.91 -3.97 -9.36
CA PHE A 213 -1.68 -4.54 -8.85
C PHE A 213 -1.85 -6.00 -8.45
N GLY A 214 -0.89 -6.84 -8.85
CA GLY A 214 -0.65 -8.13 -8.25
C GLY A 214 0.29 -8.02 -7.03
N LYS A 215 0.89 -9.14 -6.63
CA LYS A 215 1.82 -9.22 -5.50
C LYS A 215 2.97 -8.20 -5.60
N ASP A 216 3.46 -7.92 -6.79
CA ASP A 216 4.63 -7.04 -7.03
C ASP A 216 4.31 -5.55 -6.90
N GLY A 217 3.03 -5.17 -6.75
CA GLY A 217 2.60 -3.81 -6.43
C GLY A 217 2.88 -2.76 -7.51
N TRP A 218 2.85 -3.12 -8.80
CA TRP A 218 3.03 -2.18 -9.90
C TRP A 218 2.13 -2.45 -11.12
N ALA A 219 1.88 -1.44 -11.92
CA ALA A 219 1.10 -1.49 -13.16
C ALA A 219 1.61 -0.49 -14.18
N TYR A 220 1.08 -0.53 -15.38
CA TYR A 220 1.32 0.47 -16.42
C TYR A 220 0.27 1.58 -16.41
N SER A 221 0.64 2.77 -16.92
CA SER A 221 -0.30 3.90 -17.07
C SER A 221 -1.49 3.58 -17.97
N SER A 222 -1.32 2.73 -18.97
CA SER A 222 -2.41 2.23 -19.80
C SER A 222 -3.44 1.42 -19.00
N THR A 223 -2.98 0.62 -18.03
CA THR A 223 -3.85 -0.12 -17.10
C THR A 223 -4.59 0.85 -16.20
N LEU A 224 -3.91 1.88 -15.68
CA LEU A 224 -4.52 2.89 -14.82
C LEU A 224 -5.57 3.73 -15.56
N ALA A 225 -5.31 4.14 -16.81
CA ALA A 225 -6.28 4.86 -17.64
C ALA A 225 -7.55 4.01 -17.89
N SER A 226 -7.36 2.71 -18.18
CA SER A 226 -8.46 1.76 -18.32
C SER A 226 -9.25 1.61 -17.02
N ALA A 227 -8.57 1.46 -15.89
CA ALA A 227 -9.18 1.34 -14.56
C ALA A 227 -10.00 2.59 -14.19
N ALA A 228 -9.46 3.79 -14.44
CA ALA A 228 -10.17 5.04 -14.22
C ALA A 228 -11.49 5.11 -15.00
N ASN A 229 -11.47 4.74 -16.29
CA ASN A 229 -12.68 4.70 -17.11
C ASN A 229 -13.68 3.62 -16.64
N LYS A 230 -13.22 2.48 -16.14
CA LYS A 230 -14.08 1.45 -15.50
C LYS A 230 -14.74 2.00 -14.25
N CYS A 231 -14.00 2.73 -13.39
CA CYS A 231 -14.57 3.45 -12.23
C CYS A 231 -15.70 4.41 -12.67
N GLY A 232 -15.46 5.19 -13.73
CA GLY A 232 -16.47 6.09 -14.29
C GLY A 232 -17.70 5.34 -14.80
N ALA A 233 -17.52 4.23 -15.53
CA ALA A 233 -18.59 3.39 -16.04
C ALA A 233 -19.39 2.71 -14.91
N ALA A 234 -18.72 2.37 -13.78
CA ALA A 234 -19.36 1.85 -12.58
C ALA A 234 -20.15 2.93 -11.79
N GLY A 235 -20.13 4.20 -12.22
CA GLY A 235 -20.83 5.31 -11.59
C GLY A 235 -20.15 5.83 -10.32
N ALA A 236 -18.82 5.77 -10.26
CA ALA A 236 -18.07 6.34 -9.15
C ALA A 236 -18.24 7.86 -9.06
N ASN A 237 -18.37 8.38 -7.85
CA ASN A 237 -18.31 9.80 -7.56
C ASN A 237 -16.89 10.25 -7.22
N VAL A 238 -16.16 9.39 -6.50
CA VAL A 238 -14.77 9.62 -6.11
C VAL A 238 -13.92 8.44 -6.56
N ILE A 239 -12.74 8.71 -7.11
CA ILE A 239 -11.71 7.69 -7.41
C ILE A 239 -10.55 7.91 -6.45
N SER A 240 -10.20 6.87 -5.69
CA SER A 240 -9.09 6.84 -4.74
C SER A 240 -7.92 6.05 -5.32
N MET A 241 -6.74 6.67 -5.39
CA MET A 241 -5.54 6.13 -6.02
C MET A 241 -4.32 6.31 -5.10
N SER A 242 -4.06 5.29 -4.31
CA SER A 242 -2.91 5.26 -3.40
C SER A 242 -1.63 4.78 -4.12
N LEU A 243 -1.32 5.40 -5.25
CA LEU A 243 -0.29 4.97 -6.19
C LEU A 243 0.29 6.15 -6.98
N GLY A 244 1.39 5.91 -7.69
CA GLY A 244 1.92 6.88 -8.63
C GLY A 244 3.25 6.45 -9.28
N GLY A 245 3.82 7.39 -10.01
CA GLY A 245 5.12 7.28 -10.69
C GLY A 245 5.62 8.64 -11.15
N ASP A 246 6.87 8.69 -11.56
CA ASP A 246 7.64 9.91 -11.84
C ASP A 246 7.40 10.52 -13.24
N ARG A 247 6.73 9.78 -14.13
CA ARG A 247 6.60 10.18 -15.55
C ARG A 247 5.15 10.41 -15.94
N ARG A 248 4.91 11.50 -16.69
CA ARG A 248 3.60 11.84 -17.24
C ARG A 248 3.19 10.85 -18.33
N SER A 249 1.90 10.52 -18.40
CA SER A 249 1.24 9.87 -19.55
C SER A 249 0.10 10.76 -20.05
N GLU A 250 0.05 11.03 -21.32
CA GLU A 250 -1.01 11.84 -21.93
C GLU A 250 -2.35 11.08 -21.94
N THR A 251 -2.30 9.78 -22.24
CA THR A 251 -3.48 8.91 -22.23
C THR A 251 -4.13 8.88 -20.85
N GLU A 252 -3.32 8.70 -19.81
CA GLU A 252 -3.78 8.71 -18.43
C GLU A 252 -4.39 10.08 -18.05
N GLN A 253 -3.68 11.16 -18.38
CA GLN A 253 -4.21 12.52 -18.13
C GLN A 253 -5.55 12.74 -18.82
N ARG A 254 -5.69 12.39 -20.09
CA ARG A 254 -6.95 12.53 -20.84
C ARG A 254 -8.10 11.74 -20.18
N ALA A 255 -7.81 10.55 -19.64
CA ALA A 255 -8.81 9.77 -18.92
C ALA A 255 -9.31 10.51 -17.66
N PHE A 256 -8.40 11.03 -16.82
CA PHE A 256 -8.77 11.75 -15.60
C PHE A 256 -9.42 13.12 -15.90
N ASP A 257 -8.93 13.85 -16.90
CA ASP A 257 -9.55 15.13 -17.31
C ASP A 257 -11.01 14.92 -17.78
N ALA A 258 -11.24 13.87 -18.58
CA ALA A 258 -12.58 13.52 -19.04
C ALA A 258 -13.52 13.09 -17.91
N LEU A 259 -13.02 12.35 -16.92
CA LEU A 259 -13.78 11.93 -15.74
C LEU A 259 -14.11 13.11 -14.84
N TYR A 260 -13.15 14.01 -14.59
CA TYR A 260 -13.38 15.22 -13.82
C TYR A 260 -14.40 16.13 -14.48
N ALA A 261 -14.33 16.30 -15.80
CA ALA A 261 -15.33 17.07 -16.58
C ALA A 261 -16.74 16.45 -16.50
N LYS A 262 -16.84 15.12 -16.28
CA LYS A 262 -18.12 14.40 -16.05
C LYS A 262 -18.56 14.43 -14.59
N GLY A 263 -17.84 15.11 -13.71
CA GLY A 263 -18.20 15.26 -12.31
C GLY A 263 -17.67 14.17 -11.37
N VAL A 264 -16.63 13.44 -11.77
CA VAL A 264 -15.92 12.48 -10.90
C VAL A 264 -14.74 13.18 -10.23
N LEU A 265 -14.60 13.07 -8.92
CA LEU A 265 -13.48 13.62 -8.16
C LEU A 265 -12.36 12.59 -8.10
N ASN A 266 -11.19 12.93 -8.62
CA ASN A 266 -10.01 12.05 -8.60
C ASN A 266 -9.07 12.48 -7.48
N VAL A 267 -8.58 11.53 -6.68
CA VAL A 267 -7.69 11.76 -5.53
C VAL A 267 -6.51 10.81 -5.59
N ALA A 268 -5.29 11.31 -5.49
CA ALA A 268 -4.09 10.49 -5.60
C ALA A 268 -2.98 10.90 -4.61
N ALA A 269 -2.13 9.93 -4.28
CA ALA A 269 -1.00 10.09 -3.38
C ALA A 269 0.12 10.93 -3.99
N ALA A 270 0.68 11.88 -3.23
CA ALA A 270 1.74 12.77 -3.69
C ALA A 270 3.09 12.09 -3.90
N GLY A 271 3.33 10.95 -3.24
CA GLY A 271 4.58 10.18 -3.29
C GLY A 271 5.36 10.19 -1.98
N ASN A 272 6.31 9.25 -1.84
CA ASN A 272 6.99 8.96 -0.57
C ASN A 272 8.53 9.13 -0.61
N ASP A 273 9.07 9.91 -1.54
CA ASP A 273 10.53 10.10 -1.66
C ASP A 273 11.06 11.27 -0.83
N GLY A 274 10.20 11.98 -0.07
CA GLY A 274 10.60 13.08 0.80
C GLY A 274 11.25 14.25 0.06
N ASN A 275 10.93 14.47 -1.19
CA ASN A 275 11.56 15.46 -2.06
C ASN A 275 10.52 16.31 -2.82
N ARG A 276 11.01 17.20 -3.70
CA ARG A 276 10.16 18.11 -4.48
C ARG A 276 9.69 17.55 -5.82
N ALA A 277 10.03 16.32 -6.17
CA ALA A 277 9.57 15.71 -7.39
C ALA A 277 8.04 15.61 -7.40
N VAL A 278 7.46 15.66 -8.58
CA VAL A 278 6.02 15.44 -8.77
C VAL A 278 5.75 13.99 -9.08
N SER A 279 4.60 13.48 -8.65
CA SER A 279 4.14 12.14 -8.96
C SER A 279 2.87 12.20 -9.80
N TYR A 280 2.69 11.25 -10.70
CA TYR A 280 1.49 11.11 -11.53
C TYR A 280 0.73 9.85 -11.11
N PRO A 281 -0.60 9.91 -11.01
CA PRO A 281 -1.50 10.95 -11.53
C PRO A 281 -1.70 12.19 -10.64
N ALA A 282 -1.15 12.26 -9.44
CA ALA A 282 -1.35 13.37 -8.49
C ALA A 282 -1.00 14.76 -9.07
N ASN A 283 -0.08 14.83 -10.05
CA ASN A 283 0.33 16.09 -10.68
C ASN A 283 -0.64 16.60 -11.77
N TYR A 284 -1.65 15.81 -12.17
CA TYR A 284 -2.64 16.30 -13.14
C TYR A 284 -3.61 17.29 -12.47
N GLN A 285 -4.02 18.33 -13.23
CA GLN A 285 -4.93 19.38 -12.72
C GLN A 285 -6.29 18.83 -12.28
N SER A 286 -6.74 17.74 -12.89
CA SER A 286 -8.00 17.05 -12.62
C SER A 286 -7.94 16.10 -11.41
N VAL A 287 -6.81 16.06 -10.69
CA VAL A 287 -6.56 15.14 -9.58
C VAL A 287 -6.16 15.95 -8.34
N ILE A 288 -6.73 15.63 -7.18
CA ILE A 288 -6.29 16.14 -5.88
C ILE A 288 -5.03 15.38 -5.47
N SER A 289 -3.94 16.10 -5.23
CA SER A 289 -2.68 15.56 -4.73
C SER A 289 -2.65 15.58 -3.20
N VAL A 290 -2.44 14.42 -2.58
CA VAL A 290 -2.52 14.26 -1.12
C VAL A 290 -1.15 14.01 -0.49
N GLY A 291 -0.72 14.92 0.38
CA GLY A 291 0.44 14.78 1.26
C GLY A 291 0.11 14.07 2.58
N ALA A 292 1.13 13.65 3.33
CA ALA A 292 0.98 12.91 4.58
C ALA A 292 1.39 13.72 5.81
N VAL A 293 0.60 13.59 6.89
CA VAL A 293 0.91 14.08 8.23
C VAL A 293 0.85 12.96 9.27
N ASP A 294 1.54 13.15 10.39
CA ASP A 294 1.47 12.27 11.54
C ASP A 294 0.29 12.61 12.49
N GLN A 295 0.17 11.85 13.59
CA GLN A 295 -0.85 12.08 14.62
C GLN A 295 -0.76 13.44 15.31
N ASN A 296 0.42 14.09 15.29
CA ASN A 296 0.65 15.42 15.85
C ASN A 296 0.48 16.53 14.80
N LYS A 297 -0.03 16.18 13.60
CA LYS A 297 -0.22 17.08 12.44
C LYS A 297 1.10 17.61 11.87
N GLN A 298 2.24 16.93 12.15
CA GLN A 298 3.52 17.29 11.57
C GLN A 298 3.65 16.63 10.19
N TRP A 299 4.25 17.35 9.26
CA TRP A 299 4.55 16.83 7.93
C TRP A 299 5.43 15.59 8.01
N ALA A 300 5.03 14.52 7.33
CA ALA A 300 5.78 13.28 7.29
C ALA A 300 7.02 13.43 6.42
N SER A 301 8.20 13.11 6.95
CA SER A 301 9.49 13.32 6.27
C SER A 301 9.63 12.61 4.92
N PHE A 302 8.92 11.51 4.72
CA PHE A 302 8.84 10.79 3.44
C PHE A 302 7.90 11.47 2.44
N SER A 303 6.90 12.26 2.88
CA SER A 303 5.91 12.84 1.97
C SER A 303 6.57 13.76 0.95
N GLN A 304 6.28 13.57 -0.34
CA GLN A 304 6.71 14.54 -1.34
C GLN A 304 6.02 15.88 -1.09
N TYR A 305 6.76 16.97 -1.39
CA TYR A 305 6.32 18.35 -1.17
C TYR A 305 6.64 19.22 -2.38
N ASN A 306 5.62 19.79 -2.97
CA ASN A 306 5.73 20.64 -4.16
C ASN A 306 4.47 21.49 -4.31
N ASN A 307 4.44 22.34 -5.33
CA ASN A 307 3.31 23.23 -5.60
C ASN A 307 2.04 22.52 -6.09
N LYS A 308 2.04 21.20 -6.19
CA LYS A 308 0.88 20.39 -6.59
C LYS A 308 0.18 19.74 -5.42
N VAL A 309 0.88 19.55 -4.30
CA VAL A 309 0.20 19.10 -3.08
C VAL A 309 -0.97 20.05 -2.79
N GLU A 310 -2.15 19.48 -2.62
CA GLU A 310 -3.38 20.23 -2.48
C GLU A 310 -4.00 20.10 -1.10
N LEU A 311 -4.07 18.87 -0.60
CA LEU A 311 -4.57 18.57 0.74
C LEU A 311 -3.59 17.62 1.44
N ALA A 312 -3.61 17.63 2.75
CA ALA A 312 -2.92 16.67 3.59
C ALA A 312 -3.93 15.73 4.29
N GLY A 313 -3.48 14.52 4.58
CA GLY A 313 -4.22 13.53 5.35
C GLY A 313 -3.32 12.76 6.31
N PRO A 314 -3.90 12.02 7.29
CA PRO A 314 -3.15 11.13 8.18
C PRO A 314 -2.45 10.03 7.39
N GLY A 315 -1.13 9.94 7.48
CA GLY A 315 -0.34 9.01 6.67
C GLY A 315 0.82 8.35 7.40
N VAL A 316 0.97 8.54 8.71
CA VAL A 316 2.04 7.93 9.52
C VAL A 316 1.43 7.00 10.54
N SER A 317 1.90 5.75 10.61
CA SER A 317 1.40 4.72 11.53
C SER A 317 -0.13 4.60 11.49
N VAL A 318 -0.68 4.52 10.31
CA VAL A 318 -2.13 4.38 10.10
C VAL A 318 -2.53 2.92 10.28
N LEU A 319 -3.31 2.64 11.32
CA LEU A 319 -3.88 1.31 11.57
C LEU A 319 -5.09 1.09 10.68
N SER A 320 -5.10 0.00 9.93
CA SER A 320 -6.24 -0.42 9.09
C SER A 320 -6.21 -1.94 8.84
N THR A 321 -7.21 -2.43 8.13
CA THR A 321 -7.36 -3.84 7.75
C THR A 321 -6.30 -4.29 6.76
N VAL A 322 -5.84 -5.53 6.86
CA VAL A 322 -5.07 -6.24 5.83
C VAL A 322 -5.72 -7.60 5.60
N PRO A 323 -5.46 -8.31 4.52
CA PRO A 323 -6.07 -9.63 4.31
C PRO A 323 -5.94 -10.52 5.54
N MET A 324 -6.97 -11.32 5.82
CA MET A 324 -7.07 -12.14 7.02
C MET A 324 -5.79 -12.95 7.28
N GLY A 325 -5.17 -12.72 8.43
CA GLY A 325 -3.93 -13.37 8.85
C GLY A 325 -2.65 -12.85 8.19
N ALA A 326 -2.72 -11.82 7.34
CA ALA A 326 -1.55 -11.28 6.64
C ALA A 326 -0.76 -10.24 7.44
N GLY A 327 -1.37 -9.65 8.47
CA GLY A 327 -0.67 -8.78 9.41
C GLY A 327 0.15 -9.57 10.41
N ILE A 328 1.09 -8.88 11.05
CA ILE A 328 1.87 -9.44 12.16
C ILE A 328 1.87 -8.47 13.34
N GLU A 329 1.74 -9.00 14.54
CA GLU A 329 1.79 -8.26 15.78
C GLU A 329 2.95 -8.78 16.64
N GLY A 330 3.79 -7.88 17.14
CA GLY A 330 4.86 -8.19 18.07
C GLY A 330 4.42 -7.96 19.51
N GLY A 331 4.88 -8.81 20.42
CA GLY A 331 4.65 -8.64 21.85
C GLY A 331 5.88 -9.03 22.66
N VAL A 332 6.15 -8.26 23.72
CA VAL A 332 7.14 -8.61 24.74
C VAL A 332 6.57 -8.35 26.12
N SER A 333 6.73 -9.31 27.02
CA SER A 333 6.41 -9.12 28.43
C SER A 333 7.51 -9.72 29.31
N VAL A 334 7.77 -9.09 30.45
CA VAL A 334 8.77 -9.55 31.43
C VAL A 334 8.17 -9.50 32.83
N GLY A 335 8.20 -10.63 33.54
CA GLY A 335 7.61 -10.71 34.87
C GLY A 335 6.13 -10.35 34.93
N GLY A 336 5.38 -10.62 33.86
CA GLY A 336 3.95 -10.29 33.73
C GLY A 336 3.64 -8.85 33.30
N THR A 337 4.65 -7.98 33.15
CA THR A 337 4.49 -6.61 32.64
C THR A 337 4.68 -6.63 31.12
N ALA A 338 3.69 -6.15 30.35
CA ALA A 338 3.79 -5.96 28.90
C ALA A 338 4.52 -4.64 28.57
N TYR A 339 5.26 -4.65 27.46
CA TYR A 339 5.97 -3.51 26.88
C TYR A 339 5.56 -3.36 25.43
N GLU A 340 5.66 -2.14 24.89
CA GLU A 340 5.42 -1.92 23.48
C GLU A 340 6.47 -2.62 22.61
N ALA A 341 6.01 -3.36 21.60
CA ALA A 341 6.88 -4.10 20.71
C ALA A 341 6.30 -4.18 19.30
N GLY A 342 7.15 -3.95 18.31
CA GLY A 342 6.83 -4.21 16.90
C GLY A 342 7.30 -5.60 16.49
N ALA A 343 6.52 -6.35 15.71
CA ALA A 343 7.03 -7.56 15.07
C ALA A 343 8.12 -7.17 14.06
N MET A 344 9.23 -7.91 14.05
CA MET A 344 10.25 -7.72 13.02
C MET A 344 9.78 -8.39 11.73
N GLU A 345 9.79 -7.66 10.61
CA GLU A 345 9.41 -8.22 9.31
C GLU A 345 10.27 -9.45 8.97
N GLY A 346 9.65 -10.52 8.49
CA GLY A 346 10.32 -11.81 8.26
C GLY A 346 10.48 -12.68 9.52
N SER A 347 10.07 -12.19 10.70
CA SER A 347 10.07 -13.01 11.92
C SER A 347 9.01 -14.12 11.83
N PRO A 348 9.32 -15.35 12.25
CA PRO A 348 8.33 -16.41 12.26
C PRO A 348 7.20 -16.13 13.27
N ILE A 349 5.98 -16.52 12.92
CA ILE A 349 4.82 -16.49 13.83
C ILE A 349 5.02 -17.56 14.91
N LYS A 350 5.59 -17.14 16.02
CA LYS A 350 5.95 -17.98 17.17
C LYS A 350 5.93 -17.19 18.47
N SER A 351 5.91 -17.93 19.58
CA SER A 351 6.12 -17.39 20.92
C SER A 351 7.21 -18.20 21.63
N ALA A 352 8.01 -17.53 22.43
CA ALA A 352 9.02 -18.14 23.29
C ALA A 352 9.04 -17.46 24.65
N THR A 353 9.17 -18.28 25.71
CA THR A 353 9.26 -17.78 27.09
C THR A 353 10.52 -18.36 27.74
N ALA A 354 11.41 -17.47 28.19
CA ALA A 354 12.67 -17.85 28.86
C ALA A 354 13.23 -16.65 29.64
N PRO A 355 14.24 -16.84 30.49
CA PRO A 355 14.91 -15.71 31.15
C PRO A 355 15.48 -14.70 30.16
N LEU A 356 15.28 -13.40 30.41
CA LEU A 356 15.84 -12.31 29.60
C LEU A 356 17.35 -12.19 29.86
N ALA A 357 18.15 -12.10 28.82
CA ALA A 357 19.61 -11.97 28.92
C ALA A 357 20.14 -10.84 28.03
N ASP A 358 21.08 -10.06 28.53
CA ASP A 358 21.79 -9.06 27.73
C ASP A 358 22.67 -9.75 26.67
N PHE A 359 22.49 -9.35 25.41
CA PHE A 359 23.27 -9.86 24.28
C PHE A 359 24.08 -8.74 23.60
N GLY A 360 24.18 -7.57 24.24
CA GLY A 360 24.95 -6.42 23.75
C GLY A 360 24.46 -5.95 22.37
N LEU A 361 25.37 -5.84 21.42
CA LEU A 361 25.04 -5.46 20.04
C LEU A 361 24.59 -6.65 19.15
N GLY A 362 24.71 -7.87 19.64
CA GLY A 362 24.41 -9.06 18.85
C GLY A 362 25.34 -9.29 17.66
N ASP A 363 26.56 -8.76 17.73
CA ASP A 363 27.57 -8.76 16.66
C ASP A 363 28.31 -10.09 16.49
N LYS A 364 28.19 -10.97 17.47
CA LYS A 364 28.86 -12.29 17.48
C LYS A 364 28.08 -13.32 18.29
N VAL A 365 28.33 -14.58 18.00
CA VAL A 365 27.82 -15.71 18.78
C VAL A 365 28.37 -15.68 20.20
N ASN A 366 27.49 -15.87 21.20
CA ASN A 366 27.84 -15.95 22.61
C ASN A 366 26.89 -16.90 23.33
N THR A 367 27.35 -18.08 23.66
CA THR A 367 26.55 -19.16 24.28
C THR A 367 26.03 -18.85 25.69
N ALA A 368 26.45 -17.76 26.31
CA ALA A 368 25.91 -17.29 27.58
C ALA A 368 24.38 -17.01 27.54
N VAL A 369 23.81 -16.81 26.34
CA VAL A 369 22.37 -16.62 26.13
C VAL A 369 21.63 -17.91 25.72
N SER A 370 22.30 -19.07 25.75
CA SER A 370 21.65 -20.34 25.42
C SER A 370 20.44 -20.59 26.30
N GLY A 371 19.31 -20.96 25.66
CA GLY A 371 18.02 -21.16 26.32
C GLY A 371 17.37 -19.88 26.86
N LYS A 372 17.80 -18.69 26.43
CA LYS A 372 17.31 -17.40 26.93
C LYS A 372 16.72 -16.54 25.82
N VAL A 373 15.96 -15.51 26.19
CA VAL A 373 15.54 -14.42 25.31
C VAL A 373 16.69 -13.41 25.26
N CYS A 374 17.16 -13.09 24.05
CA CYS A 374 18.24 -12.12 23.84
C CYS A 374 17.66 -10.69 23.86
N LEU A 375 18.17 -9.84 24.76
CA LEU A 375 17.98 -8.40 24.70
C LEU A 375 19.16 -7.78 23.96
N ILE A 376 18.91 -7.15 22.81
CA ILE A 376 19.92 -6.71 21.85
C ILE A 376 19.78 -5.22 21.61
N GLN A 377 20.88 -4.48 21.71
CA GLN A 377 20.85 -3.07 21.34
C GLN A 377 20.92 -2.89 19.82
N ARG A 378 20.10 -1.99 19.25
CA ARG A 378 20.28 -1.51 17.88
C ARG A 378 21.71 -0.95 17.73
N GLY A 379 22.19 -0.75 16.55
CA GLY A 379 23.53 -0.23 16.25
C GLY A 379 23.74 -0.23 14.75
N SER A 380 24.96 -0.46 14.31
CA SER A 380 25.34 -0.34 12.89
C SER A 380 25.22 -1.65 12.08
N ILE A 381 25.03 -2.81 12.73
CA ILE A 381 24.85 -4.09 12.00
C ILE A 381 23.38 -4.36 11.74
N ASP A 382 23.09 -5.10 10.67
CA ASP A 382 21.74 -5.45 10.26
C ASP A 382 21.03 -6.35 11.29
N PHE A 383 19.69 -6.32 11.27
CA PHE A 383 18.88 -7.05 12.25
C PHE A 383 18.91 -8.56 12.01
N ALA A 384 19.03 -8.99 10.75
CA ALA A 384 19.13 -10.40 10.40
C ALA A 384 20.36 -11.04 11.05
N THR A 385 21.50 -10.38 10.99
CA THR A 385 22.73 -10.81 11.65
C THR A 385 22.55 -10.89 13.17
N LYS A 386 21.93 -9.89 13.81
CA LYS A 386 21.68 -9.89 15.27
C LYS A 386 20.81 -11.07 15.70
N VAL A 387 19.70 -11.32 15.01
CA VAL A 387 18.76 -12.41 15.34
C VAL A 387 19.39 -13.77 15.03
N THR A 388 20.13 -13.89 13.92
CA THR A 388 20.85 -15.12 13.58
C THR A 388 21.93 -15.44 14.61
N ASN A 389 22.69 -14.46 15.07
CA ASN A 389 23.68 -14.65 16.13
C ASN A 389 23.05 -15.05 17.46
N CYS A 390 21.91 -14.47 17.84
CA CYS A 390 21.13 -14.91 18.99
C CYS A 390 20.70 -16.37 18.87
N GLN A 391 20.10 -16.75 17.74
CA GLN A 391 19.69 -18.14 17.46
C GLN A 391 20.88 -19.09 17.46
N SER A 392 21.98 -18.75 16.80
CA SER A 392 23.22 -19.57 16.76
C SER A 392 23.89 -19.69 18.12
N SER A 393 23.62 -18.75 19.03
CA SER A 393 24.03 -18.81 20.44
C SER A 393 23.12 -19.69 21.31
N GLY A 394 22.07 -20.31 20.71
CA GLY A 394 21.06 -21.08 21.42
C GLY A 394 19.96 -20.22 22.05
N GLY A 395 19.87 -18.94 21.72
CA GLY A 395 18.77 -18.07 22.13
C GLY A 395 17.43 -18.53 21.55
N VAL A 396 16.33 -18.33 22.28
CA VAL A 396 15.00 -18.81 21.91
C VAL A 396 14.05 -17.72 21.42
N GLY A 397 14.42 -16.45 21.56
CA GLY A 397 13.69 -15.28 21.11
C GLY A 397 14.59 -14.04 21.17
N ALA A 398 14.30 -13.01 20.38
CA ALA A 398 15.10 -11.80 20.32
C ALA A 398 14.23 -10.53 20.49
N VAL A 399 14.71 -9.59 21.31
CA VAL A 399 14.17 -8.24 21.45
C VAL A 399 15.27 -7.27 21.09
N VAL A 400 15.11 -6.53 19.98
CA VAL A 400 16.05 -5.48 19.59
C VAL A 400 15.49 -4.13 20.03
N TYR A 401 16.17 -3.44 20.94
CA TYR A 401 15.73 -2.13 21.42
C TYR A 401 16.52 -0.99 20.75
N ASN A 402 15.85 0.16 20.60
CA ASN A 402 16.42 1.32 19.91
C ASN A 402 17.60 1.92 20.69
N ASN A 403 18.53 2.55 19.97
CA ASN A 403 19.65 3.35 20.49
C ASN A 403 19.48 4.86 20.27
N THR A 404 18.31 5.26 19.73
CA THR A 404 17.84 6.63 19.57
C THR A 404 16.43 6.74 20.12
N ALA A 405 15.94 7.94 20.45
CA ALA A 405 14.61 8.12 21.02
C ALA A 405 13.50 7.57 20.13
N GLY A 406 12.57 6.84 20.73
CA GLY A 406 11.36 6.32 20.11
C GLY A 406 11.44 4.88 19.59
N ALA A 407 10.31 4.38 19.12
CA ALA A 407 10.19 3.07 18.49
C ALA A 407 10.79 3.08 17.07
N PHE A 408 11.00 1.90 16.49
CA PHE A 408 11.54 1.75 15.13
C PHE A 408 11.06 0.46 14.48
N GLY A 409 11.14 0.39 13.17
CA GLY A 409 10.95 -0.80 12.38
C GLY A 409 12.21 -1.62 12.15
N GLY A 410 12.06 -2.94 12.01
CA GLY A 410 13.14 -3.84 11.66
C GLY A 410 12.68 -4.92 10.69
N THR A 411 13.55 -5.30 9.77
CA THR A 411 13.34 -6.41 8.84
C THR A 411 14.49 -7.40 8.90
N LEU A 412 14.16 -8.68 8.72
CA LEU A 412 15.15 -9.76 8.53
C LEU A 412 15.51 -9.93 7.03
N GLY A 413 14.87 -9.15 6.13
CA GLY A 413 15.01 -9.34 4.69
C GLY A 413 14.65 -10.78 4.28
N ASP A 414 15.48 -11.37 3.44
CA ASP A 414 15.31 -12.76 2.99
C ASP A 414 15.84 -13.81 4.00
N THR A 415 16.30 -13.38 5.18
CA THR A 415 16.87 -14.28 6.19
C THR A 415 15.77 -14.99 6.97
N VAL A 416 15.75 -16.33 6.85
CA VAL A 416 14.82 -17.16 7.60
C VAL A 416 15.39 -17.51 8.98
N THR A 417 14.70 -17.15 10.04
CA THR A 417 15.04 -17.53 11.42
C THR A 417 14.00 -18.47 12.02
N GLY A 418 14.39 -19.22 13.04
CA GLY A 418 13.50 -20.15 13.75
C GLY A 418 12.95 -19.60 15.08
N ILE A 419 13.39 -18.43 15.52
CA ILE A 419 13.01 -17.78 16.78
C ILE A 419 12.20 -16.51 16.53
N PRO A 420 11.21 -16.19 17.40
CA PRO A 420 10.46 -14.92 17.29
C PRO A 420 11.39 -13.75 17.59
N SER A 421 11.22 -12.66 16.82
CA SER A 421 11.99 -11.42 17.00
C SER A 421 11.10 -10.19 16.92
N VAL A 422 11.32 -9.25 17.84
CA VAL A 422 10.55 -8.02 17.97
C VAL A 422 11.48 -6.83 18.18
N THR A 423 10.97 -5.63 17.91
CA THR A 423 11.63 -4.35 18.21
C THR A 423 11.00 -3.71 19.44
N ALA A 424 11.76 -2.89 20.17
CA ALA A 424 11.26 -2.09 21.29
C ALA A 424 11.86 -0.67 21.24
N SER A 425 11.19 0.29 21.86
CA SER A 425 11.71 1.66 22.01
C SER A 425 12.98 1.70 22.85
N ASP A 426 13.69 2.82 22.84
CA ASP A 426 14.84 3.07 23.75
C ASP A 426 14.40 3.07 25.23
N THR A 427 13.25 3.66 25.53
CA THR A 427 12.66 3.69 26.87
C THR A 427 12.27 2.31 27.37
N ASP A 428 11.58 1.51 26.54
CA ASP A 428 11.24 0.13 26.87
C ASP A 428 12.48 -0.75 26.95
N GLY A 429 13.46 -0.54 26.07
CA GLY A 429 14.75 -1.21 26.12
C GLY A 429 15.49 -0.99 27.43
N ALA A 430 15.50 0.24 27.96
CA ALA A 430 16.08 0.55 29.26
C ALA A 430 15.31 -0.13 30.40
N ALA A 431 13.97 -0.14 30.33
CA ALA A 431 13.12 -0.82 31.31
C ALA A 431 13.33 -2.35 31.29
N LEU A 432 13.44 -2.95 30.09
CA LEU A 432 13.75 -4.38 29.89
C LEU A 432 15.13 -4.72 30.45
N LYS A 433 16.13 -3.85 30.25
CA LYS A 433 17.50 -4.05 30.75
C LYS A 433 17.55 -4.08 32.29
N ALA A 434 16.68 -3.35 32.96
CA ALA A 434 16.54 -3.40 34.40
C ALA A 434 15.91 -4.72 34.92
N ARG A 435 15.39 -5.57 34.03
CA ARG A 435 14.69 -6.83 34.34
C ARG A 435 15.43 -8.08 33.86
N LEU A 436 16.72 -7.97 33.58
CA LEU A 436 17.53 -9.11 33.17
C LEU A 436 17.42 -10.27 34.19
N GLY A 437 17.38 -11.49 33.69
CA GLY A 437 17.20 -12.72 34.49
C GLY A 437 15.74 -13.07 34.82
N GLN A 438 14.79 -12.16 34.66
CA GLN A 438 13.38 -12.46 34.82
C GLN A 438 12.82 -13.20 33.59
N SER A 439 11.73 -13.95 33.79
CA SER A 439 11.03 -14.63 32.69
C SER A 439 10.45 -13.62 31.72
N ALA A 440 10.86 -13.69 30.47
CA ALA A 440 10.41 -12.87 29.34
C ALA A 440 9.66 -13.75 28.33
N THR A 441 8.53 -13.25 27.83
CA THR A 441 7.82 -13.83 26.69
C THR A 441 7.98 -12.91 25.49
N VAL A 442 8.50 -13.42 24.38
CA VAL A 442 8.50 -12.75 23.07
C VAL A 442 7.52 -13.49 22.19
N SER A 443 6.64 -12.77 21.52
CA SER A 443 5.64 -13.36 20.63
C SER A 443 5.51 -12.56 19.33
N VAL A 444 5.34 -13.29 18.24
CA VAL A 444 4.88 -12.77 16.95
C VAL A 444 3.65 -13.56 16.57
N LYS A 445 2.55 -12.86 16.34
CA LYS A 445 1.24 -13.43 16.05
C LYS A 445 0.73 -12.90 14.72
N ALA A 446 -0.05 -13.72 14.01
CA ALA A 446 -0.82 -13.25 12.86
C ALA A 446 -1.96 -12.35 13.34
N THR A 447 -2.23 -11.31 12.59
CA THR A 447 -3.35 -10.39 12.81
C THR A 447 -4.02 -10.05 11.46
N ASN A 448 -5.22 -9.48 11.53
CA ASN A 448 -5.99 -9.02 10.37
C ASN A 448 -5.80 -7.51 10.12
N TYR A 449 -4.90 -6.89 10.87
CA TYR A 449 -4.67 -5.44 10.88
C TYR A 449 -3.18 -5.15 10.83
N ALA A 450 -2.83 -3.98 10.26
CA ALA A 450 -1.45 -3.51 10.23
C ALA A 450 -1.36 -1.99 10.28
N TYR A 451 -0.22 -1.49 10.73
CA TYR A 451 0.16 -0.09 10.65
C TYR A 451 0.99 0.13 9.40
N PHE A 452 0.56 1.05 8.54
CA PHE A 452 1.31 1.45 7.35
C PHE A 452 1.60 2.95 7.36
N ASP A 453 2.74 3.31 6.74
CA ASP A 453 3.13 4.69 6.45
C ASP A 453 2.99 4.97 4.95
N GLY A 454 2.63 6.19 4.61
CA GLY A 454 2.63 6.63 3.21
C GLY A 454 1.59 7.69 2.92
N THR A 455 1.84 8.44 1.87
CA THR A 455 0.81 9.27 1.23
C THR A 455 -0.36 8.41 0.72
N SER A 456 -0.12 7.10 0.53
CA SER A 456 -1.13 6.08 0.25
C SER A 456 -2.14 5.89 1.37
N MET A 457 -1.76 6.12 2.62
CA MET A 457 -2.67 6.04 3.77
C MET A 457 -3.38 7.38 4.01
N ALA A 458 -2.77 8.48 3.59
CA ALA A 458 -3.39 9.80 3.61
C ALA A 458 -4.51 9.94 2.56
N THR A 459 -4.31 9.42 1.37
CA THR A 459 -5.24 9.49 0.22
C THR A 459 -6.64 8.94 0.53
N PRO A 460 -6.81 7.74 1.12
CA PRO A 460 -8.14 7.21 1.44
C PRO A 460 -8.88 8.04 2.49
N HIS A 461 -8.20 8.71 3.42
CA HIS A 461 -8.85 9.65 4.33
C HIS A 461 -9.48 10.82 3.56
N VAL A 462 -8.76 11.42 2.62
CA VAL A 462 -9.28 12.51 1.78
C VAL A 462 -10.43 12.02 0.89
N SER A 463 -10.28 10.88 0.24
CA SER A 463 -11.30 10.29 -0.63
C SER A 463 -12.59 9.98 0.12
N ALA A 464 -12.47 9.42 1.33
CA ALA A 464 -13.60 9.04 2.16
C ALA A 464 -14.30 10.25 2.77
N VAL A 465 -13.56 11.27 3.23
CA VAL A 465 -14.11 12.56 3.69
C VAL A 465 -14.85 13.27 2.54
N ALA A 466 -14.29 13.26 1.34
CA ALA A 466 -14.98 13.82 0.16
C ALA A 466 -16.32 13.12 -0.08
N ALA A 467 -16.38 11.78 -0.05
CA ALA A 467 -17.63 11.05 -0.21
C ALA A 467 -18.62 11.32 0.92
N LEU A 468 -18.14 11.35 2.17
CA LEU A 468 -18.95 11.64 3.37
C LEU A 468 -19.63 13.01 3.26
N VAL A 469 -18.85 14.06 3.06
CA VAL A 469 -19.36 15.43 2.98
C VAL A 469 -20.27 15.60 1.76
N TRP A 470 -19.86 15.09 0.61
CA TRP A 470 -20.64 15.17 -0.62
C TRP A 470 -22.02 14.50 -0.52
N SER A 471 -22.13 13.47 0.31
CA SER A 471 -23.38 12.73 0.49
C SER A 471 -24.53 13.62 1.04
N TYR A 472 -24.19 14.62 1.83
CA TYR A 472 -25.14 15.61 2.36
C TYR A 472 -25.50 16.71 1.36
N PHE A 473 -24.61 16.96 0.41
CA PHE A 473 -24.75 18.04 -0.58
C PHE A 473 -24.68 17.49 -2.01
N PRO A 474 -25.61 16.59 -2.41
CA PRO A 474 -25.52 15.87 -3.66
C PRO A 474 -25.60 16.74 -4.91
N THR A 475 -26.04 17.96 -4.80
CA THR A 475 -26.12 18.94 -5.88
C THR A 475 -24.83 19.72 -6.14
N CYS A 476 -23.85 19.64 -5.22
CA CYS A 476 -22.52 20.20 -5.48
C CYS A 476 -21.85 19.46 -6.65
N SER A 477 -21.24 20.18 -7.57
CA SER A 477 -20.34 19.57 -8.55
C SER A 477 -19.03 19.10 -7.88
N ALA A 478 -18.28 18.22 -8.55
CA ALA A 478 -16.97 17.77 -8.07
C ALA A 478 -16.02 18.97 -7.83
N ALA A 479 -16.01 19.94 -8.75
CA ALA A 479 -15.18 21.14 -8.61
C ALA A 479 -15.59 22.00 -7.40
N GLN A 480 -16.89 22.15 -7.17
CA GLN A 480 -17.39 22.92 -6.01
C GLN A 480 -17.08 22.20 -4.69
N LEU A 481 -17.21 20.86 -4.65
CA LEU A 481 -16.83 20.10 -3.48
C LEU A 481 -15.32 20.24 -3.20
N ARG A 482 -14.48 20.09 -4.24
CA ARG A 482 -13.02 20.26 -4.13
C ARG A 482 -12.67 21.62 -3.51
N THR A 483 -13.21 22.70 -4.05
CA THR A 483 -13.01 24.05 -3.51
C THR A 483 -13.49 24.17 -2.05
N SER A 484 -14.61 23.52 -1.69
CA SER A 484 -15.10 23.56 -0.31
C SER A 484 -14.18 22.78 0.64
N LEU A 485 -13.61 21.65 0.20
CA LEU A 485 -12.62 20.89 0.98
C LEU A 485 -11.35 21.71 1.18
N ASP A 486 -10.83 22.36 0.13
CA ASP A 486 -9.66 23.24 0.20
C ASP A 486 -9.86 24.37 1.19
N ASN A 487 -10.98 25.08 1.06
CA ASN A 487 -11.31 26.24 1.89
C ASN A 487 -11.66 25.93 3.34
N SER A 488 -11.93 24.67 3.68
CA SER A 488 -12.25 24.19 5.03
C SER A 488 -11.14 23.36 5.67
N ALA A 489 -10.06 23.12 4.95
CA ALA A 489 -8.91 22.40 5.48
C ALA A 489 -8.31 23.15 6.69
N LEU A 490 -7.79 22.40 7.65
CA LEU A 490 -7.05 22.99 8.76
C LEU A 490 -5.67 23.42 8.24
N ASP A 491 -5.47 24.72 8.15
CA ASP A 491 -4.20 25.31 7.72
C ASP A 491 -3.06 24.89 8.67
N LEU A 492 -2.01 24.33 8.10
CA LEU A 492 -0.84 23.83 8.80
C LEU A 492 0.43 24.40 8.15
N GLY A 493 1.48 24.61 8.95
CA GLY A 493 2.72 25.19 8.45
C GLY A 493 2.63 26.70 8.26
N PRO A 494 3.27 27.26 7.22
CA PRO A 494 3.11 28.67 6.86
C PRO A 494 1.67 29.01 6.49
N ALA A 495 1.17 30.16 6.94
CA ALA A 495 -0.23 30.57 6.72
C ALA A 495 -0.63 30.58 5.24
N GLY A 496 -1.75 29.95 4.92
CA GLY A 496 -2.27 29.79 3.57
C GLY A 496 -1.69 28.56 2.87
N ARG A 497 -1.92 28.44 1.56
CA ARG A 497 -1.47 27.28 0.78
C ARG A 497 0.05 27.22 0.69
N ASP A 498 0.64 26.11 1.10
CA ASP A 498 2.10 25.86 1.04
C ASP A 498 2.43 24.55 0.29
N VAL A 499 3.73 24.24 0.18
CA VAL A 499 4.21 23.08 -0.60
C VAL A 499 4.17 21.75 0.15
N GLN A 500 4.08 21.76 1.49
CA GLN A 500 4.08 20.56 2.33
C GLN A 500 2.68 20.07 2.64
N TYR A 501 1.77 20.99 2.97
CA TYR A 501 0.41 20.68 3.41
C TYR A 501 -0.67 21.05 2.38
N GLY A 502 -0.31 21.74 1.29
CA GLY A 502 -1.28 22.29 0.36
C GLY A 502 -2.14 23.36 1.03
N TYR A 503 -3.47 23.22 0.99
CA TYR A 503 -4.44 24.03 1.75
C TYR A 503 -4.55 23.60 3.21
N GLY A 504 -3.96 22.45 3.58
CA GLY A 504 -3.95 21.94 4.94
C GLY A 504 -4.55 20.54 5.08
N LEU A 505 -4.76 20.14 6.32
CA LEU A 505 -5.33 18.85 6.69
C LEU A 505 -6.84 18.83 6.45
N VAL A 506 -7.32 17.88 5.67
CA VAL A 506 -8.74 17.70 5.35
C VAL A 506 -9.59 17.54 6.63
N GLN A 507 -10.75 18.20 6.69
CA GLN A 507 -11.63 18.24 7.86
C GLN A 507 -13.10 18.01 7.47
N ALA A 508 -13.67 16.86 7.82
CA ALA A 508 -15.04 16.48 7.44
C ALA A 508 -16.09 17.44 8.03
N LYS A 509 -16.00 17.70 9.34
CA LYS A 509 -16.97 18.56 10.03
C LYS A 509 -16.88 20.01 9.55
N ALA A 510 -15.68 20.53 9.41
CA ALA A 510 -15.50 21.91 8.93
C ALA A 510 -16.01 22.08 7.49
N ALA A 511 -15.76 21.09 6.60
CA ALA A 511 -16.28 21.11 5.23
C ALA A 511 -17.82 21.02 5.20
N TYR A 512 -18.41 20.14 6.01
CA TYR A 512 -19.85 20.03 6.16
C TYR A 512 -20.48 21.36 6.62
N ASP A 513 -19.96 21.94 7.70
CA ASP A 513 -20.48 23.20 8.25
C ASP A 513 -20.33 24.37 7.25
N ARG A 514 -19.19 24.42 6.56
CA ARG A 514 -18.93 25.45 5.54
C ARG A 514 -19.94 25.37 4.40
N ILE A 515 -20.16 24.19 3.81
CA ILE A 515 -21.12 24.05 2.71
C ILE A 515 -22.54 24.32 3.20
N LYS A 516 -22.89 23.87 4.40
CA LYS A 516 -24.21 24.11 5.00
C LYS A 516 -24.50 25.61 5.20
N SER A 517 -23.50 26.39 5.56
CA SER A 517 -23.67 27.82 5.85
C SER A 517 -23.48 28.71 4.63
N LEU A 518 -22.56 28.41 3.74
CA LEU A 518 -22.15 29.30 2.63
C LEU A 518 -22.57 28.77 1.25
N GLY A 519 -22.91 27.48 1.14
CA GLY A 519 -23.14 26.80 -0.12
C GLY A 519 -21.89 26.17 -0.72
N CYS A 520 -22.08 25.42 -1.80
CA CYS A 520 -21.02 24.71 -2.50
C CYS A 520 -19.97 25.65 -3.12
N GLY A 521 -18.69 25.34 -2.97
CA GLY A 521 -17.60 26.05 -3.65
C GLY A 521 -17.27 27.43 -3.07
N LYS A 522 -17.63 27.67 -1.82
CA LYS A 522 -17.36 28.93 -1.12
C LYS A 522 -16.30 28.80 -0.04
#